data_11b9fde43802e7bf590027a7571add63
#
_entry.id   11b9fde43802e7bf590027a7571add63
#
_cell.length_a   1.000
_cell.length_b   1.000
_cell.length_c   1.000
_cell.angle_alpha   90.00
_cell.angle_beta   90.00
_cell.angle_gamma   90.00
#
_symmetry.space_group_name_H-M   'P 1'
#
loop_
_entity.id
_entity.type
_entity.pdbx_description
1 polymer ?
#
loop_
_entity_poly.entity_id
_entity_poly.type
_entity_poly.pdbx_seq_one_letter_code
_entity_poly.pdbx_strand_id
1 'polypeptide(L)'
;ADVSIYLALFDLVTGKRPDLEMKYLFVDEVQDYTPFQLAYLKWNYPRAKFTLLGDLNQAIFTRQNSHTVMDDLKQLFDPAKIRVIKLLKSYRSTMEITDFSKYLIPDGKEIEAFARKGPKPVLAEVPTEIAAIDLVGKTVAKNNEANESTAIICKTLAECREVAQQLKAKAITATLIQTENQRLVKGAIVVPAYLAKGLEFDDVIMWNGSAENYPTAADDKLVYTICTRAMHNLAIVSIGKPSPIFANEPKDQYELVKG
;
A
#
# COMPACT_ATOMS: atom_id res chain seq x y z
N ALA A 1 -11.86 -5.72 -12.22
CA ALA A 1 -11.49 -5.01 -13.46
C ALA A 1 -12.42 -5.41 -14.61
N ASP A 2 -12.70 -6.69 -14.78
CA ASP A 2 -13.46 -7.21 -15.93
C ASP A 2 -14.95 -6.82 -15.89
N VAL A 3 -15.52 -6.65 -14.72
CA VAL A 3 -16.93 -6.27 -14.54
C VAL A 3 -17.23 -4.88 -15.10
N SER A 4 -16.30 -3.94 -15.01
CA SER A 4 -16.50 -2.57 -15.52
C SER A 4 -16.65 -2.52 -17.04
N ILE A 5 -15.90 -3.35 -17.77
CA ILE A 5 -16.00 -3.46 -19.23
C ILE A 5 -17.36 -4.06 -19.62
N TYR A 6 -17.78 -5.13 -18.91
CA TYR A 6 -19.09 -5.75 -19.15
C TYR A 6 -20.23 -4.76 -18.88
N LEU A 7 -20.20 -4.03 -17.79
CA LEU A 7 -21.21 -3.02 -17.46
C LEU A 7 -21.27 -1.92 -18.52
N ALA A 8 -20.12 -1.44 -18.99
CA ALA A 8 -20.08 -0.42 -20.02
C ALA A 8 -20.71 -0.91 -21.35
N LEU A 9 -20.37 -2.13 -21.76
CA LEU A 9 -20.96 -2.75 -22.94
C LEU A 9 -22.47 -2.98 -22.77
N PHE A 10 -22.88 -3.48 -21.62
CA PHE A 10 -24.28 -3.69 -21.27
C PHE A 10 -25.08 -2.38 -21.33
N ASP A 11 -24.57 -1.32 -20.71
CA ASP A 11 -25.19 0.01 -20.71
C ASP A 11 -25.30 0.59 -22.12
N LEU A 12 -24.29 0.40 -22.97
CA LEU A 12 -24.32 0.84 -24.37
C LEU A 12 -25.36 0.08 -25.18
N VAL A 13 -25.44 -1.24 -25.04
CA VAL A 13 -26.36 -2.11 -25.77
C VAL A 13 -27.80 -1.92 -25.33
N THR A 14 -28.03 -1.70 -24.02
CA THR A 14 -29.37 -1.48 -23.47
C THR A 14 -29.87 -0.05 -23.63
N GLY A 15 -29.03 0.85 -24.18
CA GLY A 15 -29.41 2.24 -24.43
C GLY A 15 -29.54 3.07 -23.15
N LYS A 16 -28.81 2.72 -22.09
CA LYS A 16 -28.78 3.53 -20.87
C LYS A 16 -28.32 4.95 -21.18
N ARG A 17 -29.07 5.90 -20.67
CA ARG A 17 -28.75 7.31 -20.82
C ARG A 17 -27.82 7.79 -19.72
N PRO A 18 -26.85 8.68 -20.05
CA PRO A 18 -26.03 9.34 -19.05
C PRO A 18 -26.87 10.11 -18.02
N ASP A 19 -26.38 10.15 -16.78
CA ASP A 19 -26.96 10.98 -15.74
C ASP A 19 -26.50 12.44 -15.94
N LEU A 20 -27.44 13.31 -16.24
CA LEU A 20 -27.20 14.74 -16.48
C LEU A 20 -27.44 15.61 -15.22
N GLU A 21 -27.95 15.01 -14.14
CA GLU A 21 -28.27 15.71 -12.89
C GLU A 21 -27.09 15.73 -11.92
N MET A 22 -26.19 14.75 -12.02
CA MET A 22 -24.99 14.68 -11.19
C MET A 22 -24.10 15.91 -11.40
N LYS A 23 -23.83 16.64 -10.32
CA LYS A 23 -23.06 17.89 -10.35
C LYS A 23 -21.60 17.71 -9.99
N TYR A 24 -21.30 16.80 -9.07
CA TYR A 24 -19.95 16.57 -8.54
C TYR A 24 -19.71 15.07 -8.42
N LEU A 25 -18.54 14.64 -8.84
CA LEU A 25 -18.06 13.25 -8.69
C LEU A 25 -16.69 13.26 -8.03
N PHE A 26 -16.59 12.54 -6.92
CA PHE A 26 -15.34 12.36 -6.20
C PHE A 26 -14.88 10.92 -6.45
N VAL A 27 -13.66 10.78 -6.93
CA VAL A 27 -13.01 9.47 -7.19
C VAL A 27 -11.77 9.42 -6.32
N ASP A 28 -11.76 8.49 -5.38
CA ASP A 28 -10.59 8.21 -4.55
C ASP A 28 -9.75 7.09 -5.15
N GLU A 29 -8.47 7.03 -4.77
CA GLU A 29 -7.49 6.05 -5.27
C GLU A 29 -7.44 5.99 -6.80
N VAL A 30 -7.45 7.17 -7.45
CA VAL A 30 -7.55 7.27 -8.93
C VAL A 30 -6.47 6.49 -9.67
N GLN A 31 -5.30 6.25 -9.05
CA GLN A 31 -4.21 5.46 -9.61
C GLN A 31 -4.55 3.98 -9.83
N ASP A 32 -5.65 3.48 -9.24
CA ASP A 32 -6.12 2.11 -9.42
C ASP A 32 -7.15 1.97 -10.55
N TYR A 33 -7.61 3.10 -11.07
CA TYR A 33 -8.55 3.12 -12.19
C TYR A 33 -7.79 3.00 -13.52
N THR A 34 -8.32 2.17 -14.40
CA THR A 34 -7.85 2.14 -15.78
C THR A 34 -8.39 3.37 -16.55
N PRO A 35 -7.72 3.80 -17.64
CA PRO A 35 -8.22 4.87 -18.51
C PRO A 35 -9.65 4.60 -19.00
N PHE A 36 -9.98 3.33 -19.27
CA PHE A 36 -11.32 2.93 -19.67
C PHE A 36 -12.36 3.20 -18.58
N GLN A 37 -12.06 2.87 -17.32
CA GLN A 37 -12.98 3.11 -16.20
C GLN A 37 -13.22 4.61 -15.99
N LEU A 38 -12.20 5.43 -16.11
CA LEU A 38 -12.34 6.89 -16.02
C LEU A 38 -13.12 7.46 -17.20
N ALA A 39 -12.89 6.96 -18.41
CA ALA A 39 -13.68 7.34 -19.60
C ALA A 39 -15.16 6.95 -19.45
N TYR A 40 -15.43 5.77 -18.90
CA TYR A 40 -16.78 5.31 -18.62
C TYR A 40 -17.49 6.19 -17.57
N LEU A 41 -16.80 6.56 -16.50
CA LEU A 41 -17.35 7.52 -15.52
C LEU A 41 -17.65 8.87 -16.17
N LYS A 42 -16.76 9.36 -17.04
CA LYS A 42 -16.94 10.61 -17.77
C LYS A 42 -18.13 10.55 -18.72
N TRP A 43 -18.35 9.41 -19.37
CA TRP A 43 -19.49 9.19 -20.23
C TRP A 43 -20.81 9.13 -19.44
N ASN A 44 -20.82 8.43 -18.29
CA ASN A 44 -22.01 8.33 -17.45
C ASN A 44 -22.41 9.68 -16.81
N TYR A 45 -21.44 10.55 -16.51
CA TYR A 45 -21.64 11.82 -15.79
C TYR A 45 -21.03 13.00 -16.54
N PRO A 46 -21.49 13.30 -17.78
CA PRO A 46 -20.82 14.24 -18.67
C PRO A 46 -20.84 15.70 -18.17
N ARG A 47 -21.78 16.06 -17.29
CA ARG A 47 -21.90 17.40 -16.70
C ARG A 47 -21.26 17.54 -15.33
N ALA A 48 -20.84 16.44 -14.72
CA ALA A 48 -20.26 16.48 -13.40
C ALA A 48 -18.87 17.15 -13.41
N LYS A 49 -18.57 17.86 -12.33
CA LYS A 49 -17.21 18.29 -12.01
C LYS A 49 -16.53 17.16 -11.25
N PHE A 50 -15.37 16.74 -11.75
CA PHE A 50 -14.60 15.64 -11.17
C PHE A 50 -13.57 16.17 -10.19
N THR A 51 -13.49 15.53 -9.01
CA THR A 51 -12.39 15.65 -8.07
C THR A 51 -11.77 14.26 -7.96
N LEU A 52 -10.53 14.14 -8.46
CA LEU A 52 -9.79 12.90 -8.50
C LEU A 52 -8.70 12.96 -7.43
N LEU A 53 -8.75 12.03 -6.49
CA LEU A 53 -7.83 11.92 -5.36
C LEU A 53 -6.99 10.67 -5.55
N GLY A 54 -5.71 10.71 -5.20
CA GLY A 54 -4.87 9.53 -5.26
C GLY A 54 -3.40 9.80 -4.97
N ASP A 55 -2.69 8.72 -4.70
CA ASP A 55 -1.24 8.70 -4.57
C ASP A 55 -0.65 7.86 -5.71
N LEU A 56 -0.05 8.53 -6.68
CA LEU A 56 0.52 7.89 -7.88
C LEU A 56 1.69 6.94 -7.55
N ASN A 57 2.28 7.08 -6.37
CA ASN A 57 3.33 6.21 -5.87
C ASN A 57 2.79 4.91 -5.25
N GLN A 58 1.49 4.84 -4.93
CA GLN A 58 0.81 3.65 -4.42
C GLN A 58 0.03 2.88 -5.50
N ALA A 59 0.34 3.06 -6.78
CA ALA A 59 -0.25 2.31 -7.89
C ALA A 59 0.32 0.89 -7.94
N ILE A 60 -0.31 -0.08 -7.26
CA ILE A 60 0.13 -1.49 -7.21
C ILE A 60 -0.57 -2.38 -8.22
N PHE A 61 -1.76 -1.98 -8.70
CA PHE A 61 -2.57 -2.76 -9.65
C PHE A 61 -2.31 -2.39 -11.11
N THR A 62 -1.78 -1.21 -11.37
CA THR A 62 -1.44 -0.75 -12.71
C THR A 62 0.09 -0.61 -12.83
N ARG A 63 0.66 -1.10 -13.93
CA ARG A 63 2.08 -0.86 -14.24
C ARG A 63 2.34 0.57 -14.75
N GLN A 64 1.35 1.45 -14.63
CA GLN A 64 1.45 2.83 -15.06
C GLN A 64 2.35 3.62 -14.09
N ASN A 65 3.19 4.47 -14.64
CA ASN A 65 3.93 5.45 -13.86
C ASN A 65 3.09 6.74 -13.70
N SER A 66 3.48 7.62 -12.81
CA SER A 66 2.79 8.88 -12.50
C SER A 66 2.52 9.75 -13.74
N HIS A 67 3.46 9.76 -14.69
CA HIS A 67 3.33 10.52 -15.94
C HIS A 67 2.21 9.98 -16.83
N THR A 68 2.09 8.66 -16.95
CA THR A 68 1.07 8.03 -17.80
C THR A 68 -0.34 8.33 -17.32
N VAL A 69 -0.59 8.27 -16.01
CA VAL A 69 -1.93 8.60 -15.46
C VAL A 69 -2.29 10.06 -15.73
N MET A 70 -1.34 10.99 -15.55
CA MET A 70 -1.58 12.41 -15.83
C MET A 70 -1.83 12.69 -17.32
N ASP A 71 -1.16 11.97 -18.20
CA ASP A 71 -1.34 12.13 -19.65
C ASP A 71 -2.69 11.55 -20.10
N ASP A 72 -3.12 10.42 -19.54
CA ASP A 72 -4.45 9.86 -19.77
C ASP A 72 -5.56 10.81 -19.30
N LEU A 73 -5.37 11.46 -18.14
CA LEU A 73 -6.32 12.45 -17.64
C LEU A 73 -6.41 13.69 -18.55
N LYS A 74 -5.29 14.16 -19.13
CA LYS A 74 -5.29 15.27 -20.10
C LYS A 74 -5.97 14.92 -21.41
N GLN A 75 -6.04 13.65 -21.78
CA GLN A 75 -6.79 13.19 -22.96
C GLN A 75 -8.30 13.12 -22.68
N LEU A 76 -8.68 12.76 -21.44
CA LEU A 76 -10.09 12.62 -21.06
C LEU A 76 -10.77 13.96 -20.71
N PHE A 77 -10.01 14.90 -20.16
CA PHE A 77 -10.50 16.19 -19.72
C PHE A 77 -9.81 17.32 -20.47
N ASP A 78 -10.51 18.43 -20.67
CA ASP A 78 -9.93 19.66 -21.26
C ASP A 78 -8.76 20.17 -20.39
N PRO A 79 -7.53 20.15 -20.91
CA PRO A 79 -6.35 20.55 -20.13
C PRO A 79 -6.47 21.95 -19.53
N ALA A 80 -7.17 22.87 -20.19
CA ALA A 80 -7.39 24.24 -19.71
C ALA A 80 -8.29 24.32 -18.47
N LYS A 81 -9.02 23.23 -18.16
CA LYS A 81 -9.92 23.13 -17.02
C LYS A 81 -9.41 22.19 -15.92
N ILE A 82 -8.22 21.62 -16.08
CA ILE A 82 -7.58 20.78 -15.06
C ILE A 82 -6.80 21.67 -14.09
N ARG A 83 -7.06 21.47 -12.79
CA ARG A 83 -6.24 22.03 -11.71
C ARG A 83 -5.60 20.89 -10.93
N VAL A 84 -4.28 20.84 -10.92
CA VAL A 84 -3.51 19.86 -10.12
C VAL A 84 -3.06 20.52 -8.82
N ILE A 85 -3.32 19.83 -7.70
CA ILE A 85 -2.86 20.24 -6.37
C ILE A 85 -2.03 19.09 -5.82
N LYS A 86 -0.75 19.33 -5.55
CA LYS A 86 0.15 18.38 -4.89
C LYS A 86 0.09 18.59 -3.38
N LEU A 87 -0.20 17.50 -2.64
CA LEU A 87 -0.13 17.46 -1.18
C LEU A 87 1.14 16.67 -0.81
N LEU A 88 2.21 17.40 -0.51
CA LEU A 88 3.53 16.79 -0.31
C LEU A 88 3.77 16.35 1.13
N LYS A 89 2.99 16.85 2.09
CA LYS A 89 3.20 16.59 3.51
C LYS A 89 2.44 15.35 3.97
N SER A 90 3.18 14.37 4.47
CA SER A 90 2.62 13.17 5.09
C SER A 90 2.36 13.38 6.58
N TYR A 91 1.12 13.16 7.01
CA TYR A 91 0.69 13.30 8.42
C TYR A 91 0.44 11.96 9.10
N ARG A 92 0.43 10.87 8.36
CA ARG A 92 0.06 9.52 8.83
C ARG A 92 1.16 8.93 9.71
N SER A 93 2.33 8.80 9.15
CA SER A 93 3.47 8.10 9.76
C SER A 93 4.37 9.03 10.57
N THR A 94 5.21 8.46 11.43
CA THR A 94 6.30 9.21 12.07
C THR A 94 7.29 9.73 11.02
N MET A 95 8.09 10.72 11.43
CA MET A 95 9.10 11.32 10.57
C MET A 95 10.09 10.26 10.06
N GLU A 96 10.53 9.38 10.94
CA GLU A 96 11.49 8.32 10.64
C GLU A 96 10.96 7.32 9.60
N ILE A 97 9.68 6.92 9.71
CA ILE A 97 9.04 6.04 8.71
C ILE A 97 8.88 6.77 7.37
N THR A 98 8.45 8.02 7.39
CA THR A 98 8.29 8.82 6.16
C THR A 98 9.62 9.05 5.47
N ASP A 99 10.66 9.41 6.24
CA ASP A 99 12.01 9.64 5.73
C ASP A 99 12.66 8.38 5.18
N PHE A 100 12.40 7.22 5.78
CA PHE A 100 12.78 5.92 5.22
C PHE A 100 12.00 5.65 3.92
N SER A 101 10.68 5.68 3.97
CA SER A 101 9.85 5.25 2.84
C SER A 101 10.02 6.08 1.56
N LYS A 102 10.35 7.37 1.67
CA LYS A 102 10.54 8.24 0.50
C LYS A 102 11.68 7.83 -0.42
N TYR A 103 12.69 7.09 0.08
CA TYR A 103 13.79 6.60 -0.75
C TYR A 103 13.46 5.32 -1.53
N LEU A 104 12.35 4.65 -1.19
CA LEU A 104 11.90 3.44 -1.88
C LEU A 104 11.35 3.73 -3.28
N ILE A 105 11.01 4.98 -3.56
CA ILE A 105 10.37 5.40 -4.82
C ILE A 105 11.13 6.56 -5.48
N PRO A 106 11.20 6.62 -6.83
CA PRO A 106 11.94 7.64 -7.54
C PRO A 106 11.52 9.08 -7.21
N ASP A 107 10.20 9.34 -7.14
CA ASP A 107 9.62 10.67 -6.92
C ASP A 107 9.43 11.01 -5.42
N GLY A 108 9.90 10.16 -4.51
CA GLY A 108 9.67 10.30 -3.07
C GLY A 108 10.42 11.46 -2.41
N LYS A 109 11.43 12.02 -3.07
CA LYS A 109 12.23 13.15 -2.54
C LYS A 109 11.40 14.42 -2.28
N GLU A 110 10.26 14.58 -2.95
CA GLU A 110 9.34 15.70 -2.73
C GLU A 110 8.46 15.51 -1.48
N ILE A 111 8.44 14.30 -0.88
CA ILE A 111 7.60 13.99 0.27
C ILE A 111 8.22 14.61 1.53
N GLU A 112 7.44 15.44 2.21
CA GLU A 112 7.80 16.06 3.48
C GLU A 112 7.18 15.29 4.65
N ALA A 113 8.01 14.94 5.62
CA ALA A 113 7.54 14.33 6.86
C ALA A 113 6.89 15.37 7.77
N PHE A 114 5.80 14.99 8.44
CA PHE A 114 5.32 15.75 9.59
C PHE A 114 6.25 15.53 10.79
N ALA A 115 6.45 16.56 11.60
CA ALA A 115 7.40 16.56 12.74
C ALA A 115 6.89 15.70 13.93
N ARG A 116 6.41 14.49 13.67
CA ARG A 116 6.05 13.49 14.70
C ARG A 116 7.17 12.46 14.79
N LYS A 117 7.97 12.54 15.86
CA LYS A 117 9.09 11.62 16.08
C LYS A 117 8.61 10.22 16.48
N GLY A 118 9.36 9.22 16.06
CA GLY A 118 9.20 7.82 16.41
C GLY A 118 10.51 7.04 16.35
N PRO A 119 10.47 5.73 16.58
CA PRO A 119 11.64 4.88 16.36
C PRO A 119 11.99 4.79 14.88
N LYS A 120 13.25 4.51 14.60
CA LYS A 120 13.70 4.18 13.25
C LYS A 120 13.08 2.85 12.80
N PRO A 121 12.75 2.70 11.51
CA PRO A 121 12.42 1.40 10.94
C PRO A 121 13.50 0.38 11.21
N VAL A 122 13.10 -0.88 11.43
CA VAL A 122 14.01 -1.99 11.67
C VAL A 122 14.08 -2.87 10.42
N LEU A 123 15.28 -3.12 9.91
CA LEU A 123 15.55 -4.12 8.88
C LEU A 123 16.22 -5.33 9.54
N ALA A 124 15.47 -6.41 9.72
CA ALA A 124 15.96 -7.62 10.36
C ALA A 124 16.32 -8.67 9.30
N GLU A 125 17.61 -9.02 9.21
CA GLU A 125 18.11 -10.10 8.37
C GLU A 125 18.21 -11.37 9.22
N VAL A 126 17.42 -12.38 8.89
CA VAL A 126 17.38 -13.67 9.60
C VAL A 126 17.70 -14.84 8.67
N PRO A 127 18.36 -15.90 9.17
CA PRO A 127 18.83 -16.98 8.29
C PRO A 127 17.74 -17.94 7.83
N THR A 128 16.64 -18.04 8.56
CA THR A 128 15.59 -19.04 8.31
C THR A 128 14.19 -18.47 8.57
N GLU A 129 13.21 -19.12 7.96
CA GLU A 129 11.79 -18.82 8.20
C GLU A 129 11.39 -19.04 9.66
N ILE A 130 11.97 -20.04 10.33
CA ILE A 130 11.70 -20.29 11.77
C ILE A 130 12.15 -19.10 12.60
N ALA A 131 13.36 -18.57 12.34
CA ALA A 131 13.87 -17.39 13.03
C ALA A 131 13.00 -16.14 12.74
N ALA A 132 12.50 -16.00 11.51
CA ALA A 132 11.57 -14.95 11.13
C ALA A 132 10.25 -15.03 11.92
N ILE A 133 9.63 -16.20 12.00
CA ILE A 133 8.41 -16.44 12.77
C ILE A 133 8.62 -16.19 14.26
N ASP A 134 9.79 -16.55 14.80
CA ASP A 134 10.12 -16.29 16.21
C ASP A 134 10.23 -14.78 16.51
N LEU A 135 10.87 -14.04 15.60
CA LEU A 135 10.99 -12.58 15.70
C LEU A 135 9.61 -11.90 15.61
N VAL A 136 8.82 -12.25 14.60
CA VAL A 136 7.46 -11.74 14.41
C VAL A 136 6.60 -12.06 15.63
N GLY A 137 6.66 -13.30 16.12
CA GLY A 137 5.88 -13.72 17.27
C GLY A 137 6.19 -12.95 18.54
N LYS A 138 7.47 -12.67 18.81
CA LYS A 138 7.89 -11.82 19.96
C LYS A 138 7.35 -10.40 19.84
N THR A 139 7.40 -9.83 18.62
CA THR A 139 6.89 -8.48 18.36
C THR A 139 5.37 -8.42 18.56
N VAL A 140 4.63 -9.38 17.97
CA VAL A 140 3.17 -9.49 18.12
C VAL A 140 2.76 -9.66 19.58
N ALA A 141 3.45 -10.50 20.34
CA ALA A 141 3.13 -10.71 21.76
C ALA A 141 3.27 -9.40 22.55
N LYS A 142 4.37 -8.68 22.35
CA LYS A 142 4.63 -7.38 22.98
C LYS A 142 3.54 -6.34 22.63
N ASN A 143 3.19 -6.24 21.35
CA ASN A 143 2.22 -5.25 20.88
C ASN A 143 0.79 -5.57 21.32
N ASN A 144 0.42 -6.86 21.41
CA ASN A 144 -0.87 -7.28 21.96
C ASN A 144 -1.01 -6.88 23.44
N GLU A 145 0.07 -6.95 24.24
CA GLU A 145 0.07 -6.46 25.62
C GLU A 145 -0.13 -4.95 25.68
N ALA A 146 0.43 -4.20 24.73
CA ALA A 146 0.25 -2.75 24.61
C ALA A 146 -1.11 -2.35 24.00
N ASN A 147 -1.92 -3.32 23.54
CA ASN A 147 -3.20 -3.12 22.83
C ASN A 147 -3.06 -2.28 21.55
N GLU A 148 -1.93 -2.41 20.86
CA GLU A 148 -1.62 -1.78 19.57
C GLU A 148 -2.08 -2.65 18.40
N SER A 149 -2.49 -2.03 17.32
CA SER A 149 -2.85 -2.74 16.08
C SER A 149 -1.59 -3.12 15.31
N THR A 150 -1.38 -4.43 15.08
CA THR A 150 -0.21 -4.93 14.34
C THR A 150 -0.63 -5.61 13.06
N ALA A 151 -0.11 -5.18 11.91
CA ALA A 151 -0.29 -5.86 10.64
C ALA A 151 0.99 -6.56 10.20
N ILE A 152 0.91 -7.87 9.99
CA ILE A 152 1.91 -8.66 9.30
C ILE A 152 1.49 -8.67 7.82
N ILE A 153 2.20 -7.91 7.00
CA ILE A 153 1.84 -7.73 5.59
C ILE A 153 2.75 -8.60 4.73
N CYS A 154 2.15 -9.56 4.02
CA CYS A 154 2.83 -10.45 3.10
C CYS A 154 2.58 -10.03 1.64
N LYS A 155 3.45 -10.45 0.73
CA LYS A 155 3.30 -10.17 -0.71
C LYS A 155 2.05 -10.82 -1.29
N THR A 156 1.77 -12.07 -0.89
CA THR A 156 0.69 -12.89 -1.43
C THR A 156 -0.22 -13.46 -0.36
N LEU A 157 -1.44 -13.86 -0.74
CA LEU A 157 -2.35 -14.56 0.17
C LEU A 157 -1.84 -15.96 0.55
N ALA A 158 -1.06 -16.61 -0.31
CA ALA A 158 -0.43 -17.90 0.00
C ALA A 158 0.53 -17.77 1.18
N GLU A 159 1.46 -16.80 1.11
CA GLU A 159 2.36 -16.47 2.23
C GLU A 159 1.59 -16.13 3.51
N CYS A 160 0.50 -15.35 3.40
CA CYS A 160 -0.33 -15.04 4.57
C CYS A 160 -0.87 -16.30 5.27
N ARG A 161 -1.31 -17.29 4.50
CA ARG A 161 -1.81 -18.56 5.05
C ARG A 161 -0.73 -19.34 5.78
N GLU A 162 0.46 -19.42 5.20
CA GLU A 162 1.62 -20.08 5.77
C GLU A 162 2.05 -19.42 7.07
N VAL A 163 2.22 -18.09 7.05
CA VAL A 163 2.56 -17.29 8.24
C VAL A 163 1.53 -17.46 9.34
N ALA A 164 0.25 -17.32 9.03
CA ALA A 164 -0.83 -17.47 10.01
C ALA A 164 -0.86 -18.88 10.63
N GLN A 165 -0.61 -19.92 9.83
CA GLN A 165 -0.52 -21.29 10.31
C GLN A 165 0.67 -21.48 11.26
N GLN A 166 1.84 -20.95 10.93
CA GLN A 166 3.04 -21.05 11.76
C GLN A 166 2.91 -20.29 13.07
N LEU A 167 2.34 -19.08 13.05
CA LEU A 167 2.04 -18.31 14.25
C LEU A 167 1.09 -19.06 15.17
N LYS A 168 0.02 -19.64 14.59
CA LYS A 168 -0.93 -20.47 15.34
C LYS A 168 -0.27 -21.70 15.98
N ALA A 169 0.66 -22.35 15.28
CA ALA A 169 1.42 -23.49 15.82
C ALA A 169 2.28 -23.10 17.04
N LYS A 170 2.66 -21.83 17.14
CA LYS A 170 3.38 -21.24 18.29
C LYS A 170 2.46 -20.60 19.33
N ALA A 171 1.15 -20.83 19.27
CA ALA A 171 0.13 -20.23 20.12
C ALA A 171 0.09 -18.70 20.10
N ILE A 172 0.53 -18.08 19.00
CA ILE A 172 0.47 -16.63 18.77
C ILE A 172 -0.81 -16.31 18.03
N THR A 173 -1.63 -15.46 18.66
CA THR A 173 -2.92 -15.06 18.08
C THR A 173 -2.72 -13.97 17.03
N ALA A 174 -3.03 -14.29 15.77
CA ALA A 174 -3.11 -13.35 14.66
C ALA A 174 -4.26 -13.76 13.73
N THR A 175 -5.05 -12.79 13.28
CA THR A 175 -6.22 -13.05 12.42
C THR A 175 -5.83 -12.94 10.96
N LEU A 176 -6.06 -13.99 10.17
CA LEU A 176 -5.84 -13.97 8.74
C LEU A 176 -6.96 -13.22 8.01
N ILE A 177 -6.62 -12.19 7.26
CA ILE A 177 -7.53 -11.43 6.40
C ILE A 177 -7.40 -11.95 4.97
N GLN A 178 -8.51 -12.42 4.39
CA GLN A 178 -8.53 -13.04 3.07
C GLN A 178 -9.39 -12.31 2.05
N THR A 179 -10.31 -11.45 2.51
CA THR A 179 -11.25 -10.72 1.65
C THR A 179 -11.45 -9.29 2.13
N GLU A 180 -11.77 -8.38 1.22
CA GLU A 180 -12.02 -6.96 1.50
C GLU A 180 -13.18 -6.73 2.50
N ASN A 181 -14.19 -7.59 2.47
CA ASN A 181 -15.37 -7.45 3.34
C ASN A 181 -15.17 -8.03 4.74
N GLN A 182 -14.00 -8.59 5.04
CA GLN A 182 -13.72 -9.14 6.35
C GLN A 182 -13.48 -8.01 7.36
N ARG A 183 -14.24 -8.05 8.46
CA ARG A 183 -14.11 -7.04 9.52
C ARG A 183 -12.73 -7.14 10.17
N LEU A 184 -12.04 -6.01 10.23
CA LEU A 184 -10.80 -5.90 10.99
C LEU A 184 -11.10 -6.09 12.48
N VAL A 185 -10.27 -6.88 13.14
CA VAL A 185 -10.32 -7.13 14.59
C VAL A 185 -9.16 -6.44 15.28
N LYS A 186 -9.32 -6.16 16.57
CA LYS A 186 -8.22 -5.66 17.39
C LYS A 186 -7.12 -6.70 17.53
N GLY A 187 -5.88 -6.24 17.71
CA GLY A 187 -4.70 -7.07 17.85
C GLY A 187 -3.99 -7.31 16.53
N ALA A 188 -3.29 -8.45 16.43
CA ALA A 188 -2.50 -8.76 15.24
C ALA A 188 -3.34 -9.37 14.11
N ILE A 189 -3.06 -8.92 12.89
CA ILE A 189 -3.61 -9.48 11.66
C ILE A 189 -2.48 -9.91 10.71
N VAL A 190 -2.76 -10.91 9.87
CA VAL A 190 -1.94 -11.29 8.72
C VAL A 190 -2.73 -10.97 7.46
N VAL A 191 -2.19 -10.14 6.59
CA VAL A 191 -2.93 -9.56 5.47
C VAL A 191 -2.06 -9.46 4.22
N PRO A 192 -2.55 -9.81 3.02
CA PRO A 192 -1.80 -9.60 1.80
C PRO A 192 -1.75 -8.09 1.45
N ALA A 193 -0.64 -7.66 0.84
CA ALA A 193 -0.38 -6.26 0.55
C ALA A 193 -1.51 -5.55 -0.20
N TYR A 194 -2.17 -6.24 -1.14
CA TYR A 194 -3.27 -5.66 -1.92
C TYR A 194 -4.54 -5.40 -1.09
N LEU A 195 -4.76 -6.13 0.03
CA LEU A 195 -5.86 -5.87 0.97
C LEU A 195 -5.47 -4.88 2.07
N ALA A 196 -4.17 -4.68 2.32
CA ALA A 196 -3.68 -3.69 3.27
C ALA A 196 -3.77 -2.26 2.73
N LYS A 197 -3.95 -2.10 1.41
CA LYS A 197 -4.09 -0.77 0.80
C LYS A 197 -5.31 -0.03 1.36
N GLY A 198 -5.15 1.26 1.66
CA GLY A 198 -6.19 2.08 2.30
C GLY A 198 -6.32 1.88 3.82
N LEU A 199 -5.67 0.86 4.40
CA LEU A 199 -5.66 0.61 5.85
C LEU A 199 -4.44 1.27 6.52
N GLU A 200 -4.51 1.42 7.84
CA GLU A 200 -3.47 2.00 8.68
C GLU A 200 -3.36 1.19 9.98
N PHE A 201 -2.12 1.01 10.46
CA PHE A 201 -1.85 0.22 11.65
C PHE A 201 -0.80 0.93 12.51
N ASP A 202 -0.89 0.78 13.83
CA ASP A 202 0.13 1.29 14.75
C ASP A 202 1.49 0.70 14.38
N ASP A 203 1.53 -0.62 14.18
CA ASP A 203 2.72 -1.37 13.84
C ASP A 203 2.55 -2.17 12.55
N VAL A 204 3.55 -2.09 11.69
CA VAL A 204 3.62 -2.92 10.48
C VAL A 204 4.88 -3.77 10.50
N ILE A 205 4.68 -5.05 10.23
CA ILE A 205 5.75 -6.00 9.96
C ILE A 205 5.64 -6.43 8.49
N MET A 206 6.56 -5.99 7.65
CA MET A 206 6.69 -6.49 6.29
C MET A 206 7.32 -7.88 6.34
N TRP A 207 6.56 -8.89 5.92
CA TRP A 207 7.02 -10.26 5.86
C TRP A 207 7.91 -10.50 4.65
N ASN A 208 9.06 -11.13 4.90
CA ASN A 208 10.01 -11.58 3.90
C ASN A 208 10.42 -10.52 2.86
N GLY A 209 11.00 -9.41 3.34
CA GLY A 209 11.59 -8.36 2.51
C GLY A 209 12.91 -8.77 1.83
N SER A 210 13.09 -10.04 1.45
CA SER A 210 14.31 -10.56 0.89
C SER A 210 14.47 -10.28 -0.61
N ALA A 211 15.70 -10.42 -1.10
CA ALA A 211 16.04 -10.31 -2.51
C ALA A 211 15.36 -11.38 -3.38
N GLU A 212 15.02 -12.53 -2.80
CA GLU A 212 14.28 -13.58 -3.48
C GLU A 212 12.82 -13.20 -3.70
N ASN A 213 12.18 -12.59 -2.69
CA ASN A 213 10.77 -12.22 -2.73
C ASN A 213 10.55 -10.90 -3.48
N TYR A 214 11.47 -9.93 -3.35
CA TYR A 214 11.41 -8.62 -4.02
C TYR A 214 12.72 -8.36 -4.80
N PRO A 215 12.89 -9.02 -5.97
CA PRO A 215 14.18 -9.03 -6.67
C PRO A 215 14.52 -7.74 -7.42
N THR A 216 13.54 -6.92 -7.77
CA THR A 216 13.74 -5.79 -8.68
C THR A 216 12.97 -4.54 -8.28
N ALA A 217 13.36 -3.41 -8.84
CA ALA A 217 12.66 -2.13 -8.71
C ALA A 217 11.19 -2.15 -9.21
N ALA A 218 10.75 -3.20 -9.89
CA ALA A 218 9.34 -3.34 -10.27
C ALA A 218 8.41 -3.51 -9.04
N ASP A 219 8.97 -3.90 -7.91
CA ASP A 219 8.27 -4.07 -6.63
C ASP A 219 8.32 -2.79 -5.75
N ASP A 220 9.02 -1.72 -6.15
CA ASP A 220 9.24 -0.50 -5.34
C ASP A 220 7.94 0.07 -4.79
N LYS A 221 6.93 0.23 -5.65
CA LYS A 221 5.63 0.76 -5.26
C LYS A 221 4.89 -0.13 -4.27
N LEU A 222 5.04 -1.44 -4.40
CA LEU A 222 4.44 -2.41 -3.48
C LEU A 222 5.10 -2.31 -2.10
N VAL A 223 6.44 -2.27 -2.07
CA VAL A 223 7.22 -2.11 -0.83
C VAL A 223 6.91 -0.76 -0.18
N TYR A 224 6.87 0.34 -0.95
CA TYR A 224 6.46 1.65 -0.48
C TYR A 224 5.05 1.63 0.12
N THR A 225 4.09 1.00 -0.58
CA THR A 225 2.71 0.87 -0.11
C THR A 225 2.65 0.14 1.23
N ILE A 226 3.39 -0.96 1.39
CA ILE A 226 3.47 -1.72 2.66
C ILE A 226 4.03 -0.83 3.78
N CYS A 227 5.17 -0.20 3.56
CA CYS A 227 5.86 0.62 4.55
C CYS A 227 5.00 1.81 5.03
N THR A 228 4.27 2.43 4.11
CA THR A 228 3.39 3.58 4.41
C THR A 228 2.08 3.21 5.10
N ARG A 229 1.82 1.93 5.39
CA ARG A 229 0.71 1.50 6.26
C ARG A 229 1.04 1.68 7.75
N ALA A 230 2.31 1.82 8.10
CA ALA A 230 2.76 1.99 9.47
C ALA A 230 2.56 3.43 9.96
N MET A 231 1.94 3.59 11.13
CA MET A 231 1.81 4.89 11.79
C MET A 231 2.95 5.14 12.78
N HIS A 232 3.34 4.16 13.60
CA HIS A 232 4.28 4.33 14.69
C HIS A 232 5.54 3.48 14.56
N ASN A 233 5.41 2.20 14.20
CA ASN A 233 6.55 1.28 14.09
C ASN A 233 6.54 0.52 12.77
N LEU A 234 7.72 0.38 12.17
CA LEU A 234 7.92 -0.38 10.94
C LEU A 234 9.07 -1.37 11.14
N ALA A 235 8.80 -2.65 10.89
CA ALA A 235 9.82 -3.68 10.81
C ALA A 235 9.75 -4.38 9.46
N ILE A 236 10.91 -4.59 8.84
CA ILE A 236 11.06 -5.42 7.64
C ILE A 236 11.82 -6.66 8.06
N VAL A 237 11.18 -7.82 7.97
CA VAL A 237 11.83 -9.12 8.26
C VAL A 237 12.24 -9.73 6.95
N SER A 238 13.54 -9.94 6.75
CA SER A 238 14.12 -10.52 5.55
C SER A 238 14.68 -11.91 5.86
N ILE A 239 14.18 -12.92 5.17
CA ILE A 239 14.70 -14.28 5.25
C ILE A 239 15.88 -14.38 4.27
N GLY A 240 17.10 -14.43 4.80
CA GLY A 240 18.29 -14.25 4.02
C GLY A 240 18.55 -12.79 3.63
N LYS A 241 19.23 -12.58 2.52
CA LYS A 241 19.72 -11.27 2.09
C LYS A 241 18.54 -10.31 1.79
N PRO A 242 18.53 -9.09 2.37
CA PRO A 242 17.51 -8.09 2.06
C PRO A 242 17.44 -7.73 0.58
N SER A 243 16.25 -7.31 0.14
CA SER A 243 16.01 -6.85 -1.23
C SER A 243 16.95 -5.71 -1.63
N PRO A 244 17.42 -5.68 -2.90
CA PRO A 244 18.19 -4.55 -3.43
C PRO A 244 17.40 -3.22 -3.43
N ILE A 245 16.09 -3.25 -3.29
CA ILE A 245 15.25 -2.06 -3.13
C ILE A 245 15.70 -1.21 -1.93
N PHE A 246 16.14 -1.86 -0.85
CA PHE A 246 16.66 -1.18 0.36
C PHE A 246 18.11 -0.70 0.24
N ALA A 247 18.81 -0.98 -0.88
CA ALA A 247 20.20 -0.61 -1.04
C ALA A 247 20.45 0.90 -1.16
N ASN A 248 19.43 1.67 -1.60
CA ASN A 248 19.50 3.12 -1.74
C ASN A 248 19.13 3.87 -0.44
N GLU A 249 18.69 3.14 0.58
CA GLU A 249 18.35 3.73 1.88
C GLU A 249 19.61 4.24 2.59
N PRO A 250 19.61 5.49 3.06
CA PRO A 250 20.69 5.96 3.93
C PRO A 250 20.73 5.11 5.20
N LYS A 251 21.93 4.63 5.55
CA LYS A 251 22.12 3.70 6.68
C LYS A 251 21.74 4.28 8.04
N ASP A 252 21.64 5.58 8.13
CA ASP A 252 21.21 6.30 9.34
C ASP A 252 19.68 6.39 9.46
N GLN A 253 18.91 6.00 8.44
CA GLN A 253 17.45 6.04 8.46
C GLN A 253 16.78 4.78 9.03
N TYR A 254 17.52 3.71 9.25
CA TYR A 254 17.00 2.45 9.79
C TYR A 254 18.01 1.76 10.73
N GLU A 255 17.52 0.81 11.49
CA GLU A 255 18.34 -0.07 12.32
C GLU A 255 18.47 -1.43 11.62
N LEU A 256 19.72 -1.88 11.39
CA LEU A 256 19.98 -3.21 10.85
C LEU A 256 20.20 -4.19 12.00
N VAL A 257 19.34 -5.21 12.07
CA VAL A 257 19.46 -6.32 13.04
C VAL A 257 19.79 -7.59 12.27
N LYS A 258 20.85 -8.29 12.71
CA LYS A 258 21.22 -9.60 12.18
C LYS A 258 20.97 -10.66 13.23
N GLY A 259 20.15 -11.65 12.87
CA GLY A 259 19.78 -12.77 13.73
C GLY A 259 20.55 -14.05 13.44
#